data_6cc074f464b6001dd0c55c51751ae726
#
_entry.id   6cc074f464b6001dd0c55c51751ae726
#
_cell.length_a   1.000
_cell.length_b   1.000
_cell.length_c   1.000
_cell.angle_alpha   90.00
_cell.angle_beta   90.00
_cell.angle_gamma   90.00
#
_symmetry.space_group_name_H-M   'P 1'
#
loop_
_entity.id
_entity.type
_entity.pdbx_description
1 polymer ?
#
loop_
_entity_poly.entity_id
_entity_poly.type
_entity_poly.pdbx_seq_one_letter_code
_entity_poly.pdbx_strand_id
1 'polypeptide(L)'
;PEGFRALYAKQGDSLITQGFICADASGKTAILGRGGSDTSAACLGALLGAERVETWTDVPGMFSANPRQVPQARLLSRLDYEEAQEIASTGAKVLHPRSISPCREARVPLWIRDTSRPDFEGTVIGPRQAGAAAGVKAISSKSGIVLVSMDGIGMWQQVGFLADVFERFKRHGLSVDLIGSSEANVTVSLDPSDNLVNSDVLERLCADLAEVCRVKVIAPCASITLVGRGMRSLLHKLSDVLAAFGRERVHL
;
A
#
# COMPACT_ATOMS: atom_id res chain seq x y z
N PRO A 1 14.73 14.07 17.64
CA PRO A 1 13.44 14.77 17.75
C PRO A 1 13.56 16.12 18.46
N GLU A 2 14.23 16.17 19.61
CA GLU A 2 14.37 17.40 20.43
C GLU A 2 15.17 18.49 19.73
N GLY A 3 16.27 18.13 19.05
CA GLY A 3 17.09 19.10 18.32
C GLY A 3 16.34 19.79 17.18
N PHE A 4 15.44 19.08 16.49
CA PHE A 4 14.65 19.69 15.41
C PHE A 4 13.57 20.63 15.95
N ARG A 5 12.91 20.26 17.07
CA ARG A 5 11.95 21.15 17.76
C ARG A 5 12.63 22.40 18.28
N ALA A 6 13.83 22.26 18.87
CA ALA A 6 14.62 23.39 19.35
C ALA A 6 15.06 24.32 18.20
N LEU A 7 15.45 23.75 17.05
CA LEU A 7 15.81 24.52 15.87
C LEU A 7 14.61 25.30 15.32
N TYR A 8 13.44 24.64 15.21
CA TYR A 8 12.20 25.28 14.76
C TYR A 8 11.79 26.43 15.68
N ALA A 9 11.82 26.20 16.99
CA ALA A 9 11.50 27.22 17.98
C ALA A 9 12.46 28.43 17.98
N LYS A 10 13.71 28.20 17.52
CA LYS A 10 14.77 29.23 17.52
C LYS A 10 14.78 30.10 16.25
N GLN A 11 14.37 29.54 15.10
CA GLN A 11 14.52 30.21 13.79
C GLN A 11 13.31 31.03 13.33
N GLY A 12 12.19 31.03 14.08
CA GLY A 12 11.01 31.81 13.73
C GLY A 12 10.16 31.23 12.63
N ASP A 13 9.61 32.01 11.72
CA ASP A 13 8.39 31.77 10.97
C ASP A 13 8.42 30.66 9.91
N SER A 14 9.58 30.23 9.40
CA SER A 14 9.65 29.22 8.34
C SER A 14 10.96 28.44 8.31
N LEU A 15 10.87 27.14 8.04
CA LEU A 15 12.02 26.26 7.82
C LEU A 15 11.89 25.56 6.45
N ILE A 16 12.97 25.56 5.68
CA ILE A 16 13.10 24.77 4.47
C ILE A 16 14.10 23.64 4.74
N THR A 17 13.72 22.41 4.45
CA THR A 17 14.58 21.23 4.58
C THR A 17 14.39 20.30 3.41
N GLN A 18 15.40 19.51 3.09
CA GLN A 18 15.28 18.43 2.12
C GLN A 18 14.48 17.26 2.72
N GLY A 19 13.71 16.60 1.90
CA GLY A 19 13.15 15.28 2.20
C GLY A 19 14.03 14.15 1.66
N PHE A 20 13.58 12.89 1.79
CA PHE A 20 14.21 11.70 1.22
C PHE A 20 15.51 11.23 1.91
N ILE A 21 16.31 12.14 2.44
CA ILE A 21 17.59 11.84 3.10
C ILE A 21 17.36 11.67 4.59
N CYS A 22 17.99 10.67 5.18
CA CYS A 22 17.96 10.40 6.62
C CYS A 22 19.34 9.92 7.11
N ALA A 23 19.43 9.62 8.39
CA ALA A 23 20.58 8.90 8.96
C ALA A 23 20.15 7.51 9.42
N ASP A 24 21.03 6.53 9.26
CA ASP A 24 20.86 5.21 9.85
C ASP A 24 21.17 5.23 11.36
N ALA A 25 21.02 4.09 12.02
CA ALA A 25 21.28 3.96 13.45
C ALA A 25 22.75 4.26 13.84
N SER A 26 23.68 4.22 12.89
CA SER A 26 25.10 4.56 13.09
C SER A 26 25.43 6.02 12.77
N GLY A 27 24.41 6.81 12.37
CA GLY A 27 24.57 8.21 11.99
C GLY A 27 25.07 8.44 10.56
N LYS A 28 25.19 7.39 9.74
CA LYS A 28 25.58 7.52 8.34
C LYS A 28 24.40 7.95 7.48
N THR A 29 24.68 8.73 6.44
CA THR A 29 23.67 9.15 5.48
C THR A 29 23.04 7.95 4.80
N ALA A 30 21.71 7.92 4.81
CA ALA A 30 20.86 6.92 4.17
C ALA A 30 19.74 7.60 3.40
N ILE A 31 19.04 6.85 2.56
CA ILE A 31 17.88 7.31 1.80
C ILE A 31 16.65 6.51 2.18
N LEU A 32 15.51 7.18 2.24
CA LEU A 32 14.22 6.55 2.61
C LEU A 32 13.61 5.70 1.49
N GLY A 33 14.15 5.77 0.29
CA GLY A 33 13.62 5.06 -0.85
C GLY A 33 12.35 5.70 -1.42
N ARG A 34 11.52 4.90 -2.09
CA ARG A 34 10.29 5.38 -2.75
C ARG A 34 9.36 6.07 -1.74
N GLY A 35 8.80 7.22 -2.11
CA GLY A 35 7.95 8.03 -1.23
C GLY A 35 8.68 8.65 -0.04
N GLY A 36 10.02 8.73 -0.10
CA GLY A 36 10.85 9.22 1.01
C GLY A 36 10.57 10.67 1.37
N SER A 37 10.30 11.54 0.39
CA SER A 37 9.95 12.95 0.65
C SER A 37 8.62 13.09 1.38
N ASP A 38 7.59 12.36 0.94
CA ASP A 38 6.28 12.32 1.61
C ASP A 38 6.42 11.79 3.05
N THR A 39 7.23 10.74 3.21
CA THR A 39 7.52 10.16 4.54
C THR A 39 8.23 11.17 5.43
N SER A 40 9.23 11.91 4.91
CA SER A 40 9.92 12.95 5.66
C SER A 40 8.97 14.04 6.13
N ALA A 41 8.12 14.54 5.23
CA ALA A 41 7.12 15.57 5.54
C ALA A 41 6.14 15.08 6.62
N ALA A 42 5.63 13.85 6.50
CA ALA A 42 4.74 13.25 7.47
C ALA A 42 5.39 13.09 8.86
N CYS A 43 6.64 12.60 8.89
CA CYS A 43 7.40 12.48 10.14
C CYS A 43 7.64 13.83 10.80
N LEU A 44 8.02 14.86 10.02
CA LEU A 44 8.25 16.21 10.54
C LEU A 44 6.95 16.82 11.05
N GLY A 45 5.85 16.70 10.31
CA GLY A 45 4.54 17.16 10.75
C GLY A 45 4.08 16.50 12.04
N ALA A 46 4.26 15.20 12.18
CA ALA A 46 3.97 14.45 13.39
C ALA A 46 4.84 14.89 14.58
N LEU A 47 6.16 15.06 14.36
CA LEU A 47 7.10 15.49 15.40
C LEU A 47 6.83 16.90 15.91
N LEU A 48 6.41 17.79 15.03
CA LEU A 48 6.11 19.19 15.40
C LEU A 48 4.70 19.35 15.98
N GLY A 49 3.83 18.36 15.86
CA GLY A 49 2.41 18.50 16.20
C GLY A 49 1.72 19.52 15.28
N ALA A 50 2.04 19.46 13.98
CA ALA A 50 1.52 20.38 12.99
C ALA A 50 -0.02 20.31 12.92
N GLU A 51 -0.67 21.41 12.57
CA GLU A 51 -2.12 21.44 12.33
C GLU A 51 -2.51 20.52 11.18
N ARG A 52 -1.65 20.40 10.17
CA ARG A 52 -1.80 19.50 9.02
C ARG A 52 -0.46 19.31 8.31
N VAL A 53 -0.39 18.26 7.50
CA VAL A 53 0.66 18.03 6.49
C VAL A 53 0.02 18.18 5.12
N GLU A 54 0.64 18.89 4.20
CA GLU A 54 0.17 19.02 2.83
C GLU A 54 1.18 18.40 1.85
N THR A 55 0.73 17.44 1.05
CA THR A 55 1.48 16.90 -0.09
C THR A 55 0.97 17.55 -1.36
N TRP A 56 1.80 18.32 -2.00
CA TRP A 56 1.52 18.98 -3.28
C TRP A 56 2.06 18.14 -4.43
N THR A 57 1.19 17.76 -5.36
CA THR A 57 1.50 16.84 -6.46
C THR A 57 0.83 17.31 -7.76
N ASP A 58 0.94 16.52 -8.83
CA ASP A 58 0.36 16.79 -10.15
C ASP A 58 -1.05 16.21 -10.34
N VAL A 59 -1.64 15.70 -9.26
CA VAL A 59 -3.00 15.14 -9.26
C VAL A 59 -3.85 15.76 -8.15
N PRO A 60 -5.17 15.92 -8.37
CA PRO A 60 -6.03 16.65 -7.43
C PRO A 60 -6.34 15.88 -6.13
N GLY A 61 -5.87 14.66 -5.98
CA GLY A 61 -6.14 13.85 -4.79
C GLY A 61 -6.38 12.38 -5.11
N MET A 62 -7.00 11.66 -4.18
CA MET A 62 -7.35 10.24 -4.33
C MET A 62 -8.73 10.09 -4.96
N PHE A 63 -8.88 9.10 -5.84
CA PHE A 63 -10.11 8.85 -6.59
C PHE A 63 -10.74 7.50 -6.23
N SER A 64 -12.02 7.36 -6.54
CA SER A 64 -12.77 6.09 -6.37
C SER A 64 -12.30 4.95 -7.28
N ALA A 65 -11.56 5.26 -8.32
CA ALA A 65 -10.83 4.35 -9.20
C ALA A 65 -9.76 5.16 -9.94
N ASN A 66 -8.86 4.50 -10.68
CA ASN A 66 -7.89 5.20 -11.51
C ASN A 66 -8.62 5.97 -12.64
N PRO A 67 -8.62 7.30 -12.67
CA PRO A 67 -9.37 8.09 -13.67
C PRO A 67 -8.88 7.90 -15.11
N ARG A 68 -7.64 7.43 -15.30
CA ARG A 68 -7.11 7.08 -16.61
C ARG A 68 -7.70 5.80 -17.20
N GLN A 69 -8.20 4.92 -16.34
CA GLN A 69 -8.83 3.64 -16.71
C GLN A 69 -10.36 3.71 -16.62
N VAL A 70 -10.87 4.48 -15.67
CA VAL A 70 -12.30 4.63 -15.39
C VAL A 70 -12.64 6.12 -15.41
N PRO A 71 -13.09 6.67 -16.55
CA PRO A 71 -13.40 8.11 -16.68
C PRO A 71 -14.45 8.61 -15.68
N GLN A 72 -15.33 7.73 -15.19
CA GLN A 72 -16.37 8.04 -14.21
C GLN A 72 -15.84 8.05 -12.75
N ALA A 73 -14.53 7.82 -12.55
CA ALA A 73 -13.93 7.87 -11.22
C ALA A 73 -14.13 9.25 -10.59
N ARG A 74 -14.57 9.25 -9.33
CA ARG A 74 -14.86 10.48 -8.58
C ARG A 74 -13.76 10.75 -7.58
N LEU A 75 -13.41 12.02 -7.43
CA LEU A 75 -12.51 12.45 -6.37
C LEU A 75 -13.11 12.13 -4.99
N LEU A 76 -12.31 11.61 -4.11
CA LEU A 76 -12.65 11.35 -2.72
C LEU A 76 -12.18 12.55 -1.89
N SER A 77 -13.09 13.48 -1.60
CA SER A 77 -12.75 14.69 -0.85
C SER A 77 -12.27 14.38 0.57
N ARG A 78 -12.74 13.27 1.15
CA ARG A 78 -12.36 12.87 2.51
C ARG A 78 -12.24 11.36 2.67
N LEU A 79 -11.14 10.96 3.31
CA LEU A 79 -10.83 9.57 3.68
C LEU A 79 -10.39 9.52 5.15
N ASP A 80 -10.63 8.39 5.81
CA ASP A 80 -9.89 8.13 7.03
C ASP A 80 -8.53 7.48 6.74
N TYR A 81 -7.66 7.40 7.75
CA TYR A 81 -6.29 6.91 7.57
C TYR A 81 -6.24 5.47 7.07
N GLU A 82 -7.15 4.60 7.53
CA GLU A 82 -7.17 3.21 7.11
C GLU A 82 -7.63 3.08 5.65
N GLU A 83 -8.68 3.80 5.26
CA GLU A 83 -9.15 3.82 3.86
C GLU A 83 -8.06 4.33 2.91
N ALA A 84 -7.39 5.43 3.29
CA ALA A 84 -6.30 5.99 2.50
C ALA A 84 -5.11 5.03 2.42
N GLN A 85 -4.77 4.35 3.53
CA GLN A 85 -3.71 3.35 3.59
C GLN A 85 -3.99 2.19 2.64
N GLU A 86 -5.21 1.65 2.65
CA GLU A 86 -5.61 0.55 1.76
C GLU A 86 -5.57 0.97 0.28
N ILE A 87 -6.12 2.15 -0.06
CA ILE A 87 -6.09 2.66 -1.43
C ILE A 87 -4.65 2.84 -1.90
N ALA A 88 -3.77 3.43 -1.07
CA ALA A 88 -2.38 3.67 -1.40
C ALA A 88 -1.58 2.36 -1.55
N SER A 89 -1.85 1.35 -0.72
CA SER A 89 -1.16 0.05 -0.75
C SER A 89 -1.60 -0.82 -1.92
N THR A 90 -2.84 -0.65 -2.40
CA THR A 90 -3.44 -1.54 -3.39
C THR A 90 -3.38 -1.02 -4.84
N GLY A 91 -2.69 0.08 -5.11
CA GLY A 91 -2.40 0.51 -6.48
C GLY A 91 -2.54 1.99 -6.80
N ALA A 92 -3.08 2.83 -5.90
CA ALA A 92 -3.13 4.26 -6.12
C ALA A 92 -1.74 4.89 -5.89
N LYS A 93 -1.10 5.35 -6.97
CA LYS A 93 0.26 5.94 -6.94
C LYS A 93 0.28 7.42 -6.53
N VAL A 94 -0.74 7.91 -5.83
CA VAL A 94 -0.88 9.33 -5.48
C VAL A 94 -0.10 9.67 -4.22
N LEU A 95 -0.04 8.75 -3.27
CA LEU A 95 0.63 8.91 -1.98
C LEU A 95 1.30 7.60 -1.60
N HIS A 96 2.48 7.69 -0.99
CA HIS A 96 3.14 6.48 -0.51
C HIS A 96 2.54 6.04 0.84
N PRO A 97 2.18 4.75 1.04
CA PRO A 97 1.55 4.27 2.27
C PRO A 97 2.31 4.61 3.56
N ARG A 98 3.66 4.64 3.50
CA ARG A 98 4.52 4.97 4.65
C ARG A 98 4.31 6.38 5.20
N SER A 99 3.82 7.33 4.41
CA SER A 99 3.56 8.69 4.87
C SER A 99 2.30 8.82 5.73
N ILE A 100 1.40 7.84 5.65
CA ILE A 100 0.12 7.88 6.39
C ILE A 100 0.33 7.53 7.86
N SER A 101 1.18 6.53 8.17
CA SER A 101 1.37 6.05 9.55
C SER A 101 1.81 7.12 10.55
N PRO A 102 2.84 7.95 10.28
CA PRO A 102 3.22 9.02 11.22
C PRO A 102 2.08 10.02 11.48
N CYS A 103 1.36 10.40 10.42
CA CYS A 103 0.23 11.32 10.55
C CYS A 103 -0.92 10.69 11.35
N ARG A 104 -1.22 9.40 11.14
CA ARG A 104 -2.23 8.66 11.90
C ARG A 104 -1.90 8.58 13.39
N GLU A 105 -0.67 8.21 13.72
CA GLU A 105 -0.21 8.07 15.12
C GLU A 105 -0.26 9.40 15.87
N ALA A 106 0.13 10.49 15.20
CA ALA A 106 0.08 11.84 15.76
C ALA A 106 -1.31 12.51 15.63
N ARG A 107 -2.26 11.89 14.92
CA ARG A 107 -3.59 12.45 14.59
C ARG A 107 -3.52 13.75 13.79
N VAL A 108 -2.46 13.94 13.01
CA VAL A 108 -2.26 15.12 12.15
C VAL A 108 -2.94 14.86 10.79
N PRO A 109 -3.87 15.70 10.35
CA PRO A 109 -4.49 15.56 9.03
C PRO A 109 -3.45 15.67 7.91
N LEU A 110 -3.61 14.82 6.88
CA LEU A 110 -2.78 14.82 5.68
C LEU A 110 -3.65 15.24 4.48
N TRP A 111 -3.21 16.26 3.77
CA TRP A 111 -3.91 16.82 2.62
C TRP A 111 -3.14 16.50 1.35
N ILE A 112 -3.85 16.09 0.31
CA ILE A 112 -3.28 15.91 -1.04
C ILE A 112 -3.84 17.02 -1.91
N ARG A 113 -2.95 17.84 -2.46
CA ARG A 113 -3.29 19.04 -3.20
C ARG A 113 -2.63 19.05 -4.58
N ASP A 114 -3.28 19.75 -5.51
CA ASP A 114 -2.83 19.88 -6.89
C ASP A 114 -2.02 21.18 -7.07
N THR A 115 -0.76 21.06 -7.45
CA THR A 115 0.13 22.21 -7.69
C THR A 115 -0.38 23.14 -8.81
N SER A 116 -1.13 22.58 -9.77
CA SER A 116 -1.72 23.35 -10.87
C SER A 116 -3.01 24.07 -10.49
N ARG A 117 -3.63 23.69 -9.37
CA ARG A 117 -4.91 24.23 -8.87
C ARG A 117 -4.86 24.49 -7.37
N PRO A 118 -4.10 25.50 -6.92
CA PRO A 118 -3.84 25.72 -5.50
C PRO A 118 -5.10 26.04 -4.67
N ASP A 119 -6.13 26.59 -5.30
CA ASP A 119 -7.42 26.90 -4.64
C ASP A 119 -8.32 25.65 -4.50
N PHE A 120 -7.97 24.54 -5.15
CA PHE A 120 -8.74 23.31 -5.05
C PHE A 120 -8.37 22.52 -3.80
N GLU A 121 -9.38 22.17 -2.98
CA GLU A 121 -9.15 21.57 -1.66
C GLU A 121 -8.48 20.18 -1.73
N GLY A 122 -8.78 19.38 -2.75
CA GLY A 122 -8.19 18.06 -2.97
C GLY A 122 -8.77 16.97 -2.07
N THR A 123 -7.91 16.09 -1.54
CA THR A 123 -8.31 15.02 -0.62
C THR A 123 -7.76 15.27 0.78
N VAL A 124 -8.63 15.23 1.78
CA VAL A 124 -8.27 15.32 3.20
C VAL A 124 -8.30 13.92 3.81
N ILE A 125 -7.18 13.51 4.38
CA ILE A 125 -7.02 12.25 5.12
C ILE A 125 -6.91 12.59 6.60
N GLY A 126 -7.76 12.01 7.44
CA GLY A 126 -7.77 12.36 8.86
C GLY A 126 -8.46 11.30 9.72
N PRO A 127 -8.74 11.64 10.97
CA PRO A 127 -9.46 10.76 11.86
C PRO A 127 -10.84 10.40 11.31
N ARG A 128 -11.29 9.19 11.65
CA ARG A 128 -12.62 8.73 11.27
C ARG A 128 -13.72 9.66 11.80
N GLN A 129 -14.66 10.01 10.94
CA GLN A 129 -15.86 10.71 11.36
C GLN A 129 -16.88 9.76 12.01
N ALA A 130 -17.48 10.20 13.10
CA ALA A 130 -18.58 9.47 13.71
C ALA A 130 -19.77 9.38 12.73
N GLY A 131 -20.42 8.21 12.66
CA GLY A 131 -21.58 8.01 11.78
C GLY A 131 -21.25 7.75 10.30
N ALA A 132 -19.96 7.62 9.93
CA ALA A 132 -19.60 7.26 8.56
C ALA A 132 -20.24 5.92 8.15
N ALA A 133 -21.04 5.94 7.07
CA ALA A 133 -21.75 4.77 6.57
C ALA A 133 -20.79 3.69 6.04
N ALA A 134 -21.22 2.42 6.19
CA ALA A 134 -20.57 1.30 5.53
C ALA A 134 -20.75 1.40 4.01
N GLY A 135 -19.70 1.14 3.25
CA GLY A 135 -19.77 1.20 1.78
C GLY A 135 -18.41 1.00 1.13
N VAL A 136 -18.45 0.62 -0.15
CA VAL A 136 -17.26 0.64 -1.02
C VAL A 136 -17.00 2.09 -1.40
N LYS A 137 -15.78 2.57 -1.16
CA LYS A 137 -15.33 3.92 -1.53
C LYS A 137 -14.48 3.94 -2.78
N ALA A 138 -13.63 2.93 -2.93
CA ALA A 138 -12.73 2.85 -4.07
C ALA A 138 -12.56 1.42 -4.57
N ILE A 139 -12.18 1.33 -5.85
CA ILE A 139 -11.68 0.13 -6.49
C ILE A 139 -10.27 0.44 -6.97
N SER A 140 -9.31 -0.32 -6.53
CA SER A 140 -7.93 -0.24 -7.02
C SER A 140 -7.55 -1.49 -7.78
N SER A 141 -6.60 -1.36 -8.70
CA SER A 141 -6.09 -2.48 -9.47
C SER A 141 -4.58 -2.39 -9.62
N LYS A 142 -3.93 -3.55 -9.56
CA LYS A 142 -2.51 -3.73 -9.89
C LYS A 142 -2.42 -4.77 -11.01
N SER A 143 -1.59 -4.52 -12.00
CA SER A 143 -1.31 -5.45 -13.10
C SER A 143 0.12 -5.99 -13.02
N GLY A 144 0.38 -7.08 -13.72
CA GLY A 144 1.70 -7.70 -13.75
C GLY A 144 2.06 -8.49 -12.48
N ILE A 145 1.09 -8.75 -11.64
CA ILE A 145 1.28 -9.55 -10.41
C ILE A 145 1.73 -10.97 -10.78
N VAL A 146 2.66 -11.49 -10.00
CA VAL A 146 3.10 -12.88 -10.08
C VAL A 146 2.53 -13.64 -8.88
N LEU A 147 1.80 -14.73 -9.16
CA LEU A 147 1.34 -15.64 -8.13
C LEU A 147 2.29 -16.83 -8.05
N VAL A 148 2.72 -17.15 -6.83
CA VAL A 148 3.48 -18.36 -6.53
C VAL A 148 2.59 -19.27 -5.68
N SER A 149 2.11 -20.34 -6.28
CA SER A 149 1.27 -21.36 -5.64
C SER A 149 2.12 -22.53 -5.20
N MET A 150 1.98 -22.91 -3.94
CA MET A 150 2.78 -23.93 -3.28
C MET A 150 1.85 -25.01 -2.73
N ASP A 151 1.91 -26.20 -3.34
CA ASP A 151 1.13 -27.36 -2.92
C ASP A 151 2.02 -28.28 -2.08
N GLY A 152 1.69 -28.48 -0.83
CA GLY A 152 2.42 -29.34 0.08
C GLY A 152 1.64 -30.61 0.41
N ILE A 153 2.04 -31.75 -0.13
CA ILE A 153 1.44 -33.06 0.23
C ILE A 153 1.64 -33.37 1.72
N GLY A 154 2.63 -32.74 2.38
CA GLY A 154 2.93 -32.87 3.79
C GLY A 154 2.56 -31.65 4.64
N MET A 155 1.89 -30.65 4.07
CA MET A 155 1.62 -29.39 4.76
C MET A 155 0.63 -29.54 5.92
N TRP A 156 -0.25 -30.52 5.82
CA TRP A 156 -1.19 -30.81 6.88
C TRP A 156 -0.47 -31.34 8.12
N GLN A 157 -0.66 -30.65 9.24
CA GLN A 157 -0.04 -30.95 10.55
C GLN A 157 1.48 -30.81 10.62
N GLN A 158 2.14 -30.26 9.60
CA GLN A 158 3.56 -29.98 9.65
C GLN A 158 3.80 -28.65 10.38
N VAL A 159 4.28 -28.76 11.60
CA VAL A 159 4.66 -27.59 12.41
C VAL A 159 5.83 -26.88 11.73
N GLY A 160 5.67 -25.56 11.51
CA GLY A 160 6.74 -24.74 10.95
C GLY A 160 6.77 -24.60 9.43
N PHE A 161 5.95 -25.33 8.67
CA PHE A 161 5.96 -25.28 7.20
C PHE A 161 5.88 -23.84 6.64
N LEU A 162 4.95 -23.03 7.14
CA LEU A 162 4.84 -21.64 6.67
C LEU A 162 6.09 -20.81 7.01
N ALA A 163 6.72 -21.05 8.15
CA ALA A 163 7.95 -20.36 8.51
C ALA A 163 9.07 -20.69 7.54
N ASP A 164 9.22 -21.96 7.18
CA ASP A 164 10.24 -22.44 6.22
C ASP A 164 10.00 -21.85 4.82
N VAL A 165 8.74 -21.78 4.40
CA VAL A 165 8.36 -21.17 3.12
C VAL A 165 8.69 -19.68 3.11
N PHE A 166 8.24 -18.91 4.10
CA PHE A 166 8.47 -17.45 4.10
C PHE A 166 9.93 -17.08 4.35
N GLU A 167 10.71 -17.90 5.05
CA GLU A 167 12.16 -17.69 5.18
C GLU A 167 12.87 -17.80 3.82
N ARG A 168 12.36 -18.64 2.89
CA ARG A 168 12.88 -18.72 1.53
C ARG A 168 12.61 -17.42 0.76
N PHE A 169 11.38 -16.88 0.81
CA PHE A 169 11.10 -15.58 0.20
C PHE A 169 12.02 -14.48 0.74
N LYS A 170 12.23 -14.44 2.05
CA LYS A 170 13.12 -13.48 2.70
C LYS A 170 14.58 -13.64 2.22
N ARG A 171 15.10 -14.86 2.09
CA ARG A 171 16.46 -15.13 1.58
C ARG A 171 16.65 -14.62 0.15
N HIS A 172 15.62 -14.68 -0.68
CA HIS A 172 15.63 -14.13 -2.03
C HIS A 172 15.28 -12.63 -2.10
N GLY A 173 15.11 -11.95 -0.95
CA GLY A 173 14.82 -10.52 -0.88
C GLY A 173 13.45 -10.14 -1.42
N LEU A 174 12.49 -11.07 -1.41
CA LEU A 174 11.14 -10.86 -1.94
C LEU A 174 10.15 -10.57 -0.81
N SER A 175 9.41 -9.48 -0.99
CA SER A 175 8.27 -9.10 -0.14
C SER A 175 7.00 -9.71 -0.69
N VAL A 176 6.24 -10.38 0.17
CA VAL A 176 4.94 -10.97 -0.17
C VAL A 176 3.83 -9.97 0.15
N ASP A 177 2.91 -9.74 -0.81
CA ASP A 177 1.81 -8.80 -0.63
C ASP A 177 0.55 -9.46 -0.08
N LEU A 178 0.04 -10.47 -0.78
CA LEU A 178 -1.17 -11.19 -0.39
C LEU A 178 -0.86 -12.66 -0.17
N ILE A 179 -1.56 -13.25 0.77
CA ILE A 179 -1.44 -14.66 1.10
C ILE A 179 -2.84 -15.27 1.13
N GLY A 180 -3.04 -16.27 0.31
CA GLY A 180 -4.18 -17.18 0.39
C GLY A 180 -3.71 -18.54 0.84
N SER A 181 -4.37 -19.15 1.81
CA SER A 181 -4.01 -20.48 2.31
C SER A 181 -5.21 -21.38 2.47
N SER A 182 -5.00 -22.66 2.24
CA SER A 182 -5.90 -23.76 2.59
C SER A 182 -5.10 -24.82 3.37
N GLU A 183 -5.71 -25.95 3.67
CA GLU A 183 -5.02 -27.05 4.35
C GLU A 183 -3.89 -27.70 3.54
N ALA A 184 -3.94 -27.56 2.20
CA ALA A 184 -2.99 -28.21 1.30
C ALA A 184 -2.27 -27.27 0.34
N ASN A 185 -2.61 -25.97 0.36
CA ASN A 185 -2.05 -24.99 -0.57
C ASN A 185 -1.80 -23.64 0.10
N VAL A 186 -0.68 -23.02 -0.26
CA VAL A 186 -0.41 -21.61 0.02
C VAL A 186 -0.12 -20.93 -1.31
N THR A 187 -0.86 -19.87 -1.61
CA THR A 187 -0.59 -19.02 -2.76
C THR A 187 -0.25 -17.62 -2.28
N VAL A 188 0.84 -17.09 -2.77
CA VAL A 188 1.28 -15.72 -2.46
C VAL A 188 1.33 -14.88 -3.71
N SER A 189 1.13 -13.57 -3.57
CA SER A 189 1.34 -12.62 -4.64
C SER A 189 2.63 -11.82 -4.44
N LEU A 190 3.32 -11.56 -5.54
CA LEU A 190 4.48 -10.69 -5.62
C LEU A 190 4.15 -9.54 -6.57
N ASP A 191 4.29 -8.31 -6.09
CA ASP A 191 4.17 -7.11 -6.91
C ASP A 191 5.54 -6.73 -7.48
N PRO A 192 5.75 -6.75 -8.80
CA PRO A 192 7.01 -6.34 -9.40
C PRO A 192 7.38 -4.87 -9.16
N SER A 193 6.43 -4.03 -8.74
CA SER A 193 6.74 -2.64 -8.40
C SER A 193 7.49 -2.51 -7.07
N ASP A 194 7.31 -3.47 -6.18
CA ASP A 194 7.92 -3.48 -4.84
C ASP A 194 9.04 -4.51 -4.72
N ASN A 195 9.17 -5.39 -5.71
CA ASN A 195 10.14 -6.47 -5.76
C ASN A 195 10.98 -6.43 -7.03
N LEU A 196 12.25 -6.81 -6.93
CA LEU A 196 13.09 -7.11 -8.10
C LEU A 196 12.76 -8.51 -8.64
N VAL A 197 11.53 -8.67 -9.15
CA VAL A 197 11.06 -9.94 -9.70
C VAL A 197 11.53 -10.04 -11.15
N ASN A 198 12.70 -10.65 -11.37
CA ASN A 198 13.16 -11.07 -12.69
C ASN A 198 13.14 -12.60 -12.80
N SER A 199 13.34 -13.12 -14.01
CA SER A 199 13.33 -14.57 -14.27
C SER A 199 14.30 -15.34 -13.38
N ASP A 200 15.52 -14.83 -13.21
CA ASP A 200 16.58 -15.50 -12.44
C ASP A 200 16.25 -15.59 -10.94
N VAL A 201 15.62 -14.56 -10.39
CA VAL A 201 15.20 -14.57 -8.98
C VAL A 201 14.06 -15.55 -8.78
N LEU A 202 13.07 -15.56 -9.71
CA LEU A 202 11.96 -16.50 -9.64
C LEU A 202 12.41 -17.95 -9.82
N GLU A 203 13.32 -18.23 -10.74
CA GLU A 203 13.86 -19.57 -10.94
C GLU A 203 14.58 -20.09 -9.70
N ARG A 204 15.43 -19.26 -9.09
CA ARG A 204 16.13 -19.61 -7.84
C ARG A 204 15.16 -19.83 -6.68
N LEU A 205 14.15 -18.95 -6.54
CA LEU A 205 13.11 -19.13 -5.54
C LEU A 205 12.35 -20.43 -5.74
N CYS A 206 11.94 -20.73 -6.98
CA CYS A 206 11.20 -21.95 -7.31
C CYS A 206 12.04 -23.21 -7.04
N ALA A 207 13.33 -23.19 -7.35
CA ALA A 207 14.24 -24.30 -7.04
C ALA A 207 14.38 -24.53 -5.53
N ASP A 208 14.53 -23.45 -4.75
CA ASP A 208 14.62 -23.52 -3.29
C ASP A 208 13.29 -24.00 -2.66
N LEU A 209 12.14 -23.51 -3.13
CA LEU A 209 10.82 -23.94 -2.67
C LEU A 209 10.51 -25.40 -3.05
N ALA A 210 11.01 -25.87 -4.20
CA ALA A 210 10.77 -27.23 -4.67
C ALA A 210 11.37 -28.32 -3.76
N GLU A 211 12.29 -27.95 -2.87
CA GLU A 211 12.81 -28.86 -1.82
C GLU A 211 11.75 -29.26 -0.78
N VAL A 212 10.73 -28.41 -0.57
CA VAL A 212 9.73 -28.59 0.50
C VAL A 212 8.30 -28.71 0.01
N CYS A 213 8.01 -28.28 -1.24
CA CYS A 213 6.66 -28.30 -1.78
C CYS A 213 6.67 -28.35 -3.32
N ARG A 214 5.49 -28.60 -3.91
CA ARG A 214 5.32 -28.42 -5.36
C ARG A 214 5.00 -26.97 -5.66
N VAL A 215 5.76 -26.35 -6.56
CA VAL A 215 5.65 -24.93 -6.90
C VAL A 215 5.05 -24.74 -8.28
N LYS A 216 4.11 -23.81 -8.40
CA LYS A 216 3.56 -23.33 -9.67
C LYS A 216 3.57 -21.82 -9.70
N VAL A 217 4.16 -21.23 -10.73
CA VAL A 217 4.11 -19.78 -10.99
C VAL A 217 3.00 -19.49 -11.99
N ILE A 218 2.18 -18.50 -11.70
CA ILE A 218 1.10 -18.03 -12.56
C ILE A 218 1.32 -16.54 -12.79
N ALA A 219 1.62 -16.16 -14.02
CA ALA A 219 1.90 -14.79 -14.43
C ALA A 219 1.63 -14.61 -15.93
N PRO A 220 1.24 -13.42 -16.41
CA PRO A 220 0.90 -12.26 -15.58
C PRO A 220 -0.52 -12.36 -14.99
N CYS A 221 -0.69 -11.87 -13.76
CA CYS A 221 -1.99 -11.72 -13.12
C CYS A 221 -2.29 -10.24 -12.86
N ALA A 222 -3.53 -9.97 -12.49
CA ALA A 222 -3.93 -8.67 -11.96
C ALA A 222 -4.67 -8.87 -10.63
N SER A 223 -4.49 -7.93 -9.71
CA SER A 223 -5.31 -7.86 -8.51
C SER A 223 -6.32 -6.73 -8.60
N ILE A 224 -7.54 -6.96 -8.14
CA ILE A 224 -8.58 -5.95 -8.01
C ILE A 224 -9.01 -5.94 -6.56
N THR A 225 -8.93 -4.77 -5.94
CA THR A 225 -9.23 -4.59 -4.52
C THR A 225 -10.39 -3.62 -4.34
N LEU A 226 -11.41 -4.04 -3.61
CA LEU A 226 -12.49 -3.18 -3.16
C LEU A 226 -12.11 -2.58 -1.81
N VAL A 227 -12.00 -1.27 -1.75
CA VAL A 227 -11.65 -0.55 -0.53
C VAL A 227 -12.87 0.16 0.03
N GLY A 228 -13.09 -0.01 1.30
CA GLY A 228 -14.22 0.63 2.00
C GLY A 228 -14.41 0.08 3.40
N ARG A 229 -15.47 0.51 4.04
CA ARG A 229 -15.79 0.12 5.42
C ARG A 229 -17.01 -0.79 5.50
N GLY A 230 -17.02 -1.59 6.58
CA GLY A 230 -18.13 -2.50 6.81
C GLY A 230 -18.28 -3.57 5.73
N MET A 231 -17.18 -3.96 5.08
CA MET A 231 -17.19 -4.88 3.94
C MET A 231 -17.89 -6.20 4.26
N ARG A 232 -17.81 -6.68 5.51
CA ARG A 232 -18.54 -7.90 5.93
C ARG A 232 -20.05 -7.79 5.76
N SER A 233 -20.62 -6.62 6.01
CA SER A 233 -22.06 -6.38 5.79
C SER A 233 -22.43 -6.18 4.32
N LEU A 234 -21.42 -6.02 3.46
CA LEU A 234 -21.59 -5.78 2.03
C LEU A 234 -21.24 -7.01 1.17
N LEU A 235 -21.02 -8.18 1.79
CA LEU A 235 -20.69 -9.42 1.06
C LEU A 235 -21.74 -9.80 -0.01
N HIS A 236 -23.01 -9.43 0.19
CA HIS A 236 -24.06 -9.63 -0.81
C HIS A 236 -23.77 -8.88 -2.13
N LYS A 237 -23.05 -7.75 -2.08
CA LYS A 237 -22.62 -7.00 -3.29
C LYS A 237 -21.48 -7.67 -4.05
N LEU A 238 -20.80 -8.63 -3.44
CA LEU A 238 -19.77 -9.39 -4.12
C LEU A 238 -20.32 -10.21 -5.27
N SER A 239 -21.59 -10.64 -5.18
CA SER A 239 -22.27 -11.34 -6.27
C SER A 239 -22.33 -10.50 -7.56
N ASP A 240 -22.55 -9.18 -7.46
CA ASP A 240 -22.58 -8.29 -8.60
C ASP A 240 -21.21 -8.16 -9.27
N VAL A 241 -20.15 -8.12 -8.46
CA VAL A 241 -18.75 -8.10 -8.93
C VAL A 241 -18.42 -9.41 -9.64
N LEU A 242 -18.73 -10.55 -9.04
CA LEU A 242 -18.50 -11.87 -9.64
C LEU A 242 -19.32 -12.05 -10.94
N ALA A 243 -20.56 -11.56 -10.97
CA ALA A 243 -21.36 -11.56 -12.18
C ALA A 243 -20.77 -10.70 -13.31
N ALA A 244 -20.10 -9.58 -12.97
CA ALA A 244 -19.38 -8.78 -13.95
C ALA A 244 -18.21 -9.57 -14.57
N PHE A 245 -17.39 -10.25 -13.76
CA PHE A 245 -16.32 -11.11 -14.25
C PHE A 245 -16.86 -12.26 -15.12
N GLY A 246 -17.99 -12.87 -14.71
CA GLY A 246 -18.62 -13.93 -15.49
C GLY A 246 -19.09 -13.46 -16.88
N ARG A 247 -19.68 -12.25 -16.98
CA ARG A 247 -20.08 -11.65 -18.26
C ARG A 247 -18.89 -11.43 -19.20
N GLU A 248 -17.80 -10.95 -18.66
CA GLU A 248 -16.56 -10.66 -19.42
C GLU A 248 -15.67 -11.91 -19.61
N ARG A 249 -16.08 -13.07 -19.08
CA ARG A 249 -15.33 -14.35 -19.12
C ARG A 249 -13.91 -14.22 -18.58
N VAL A 250 -13.73 -13.39 -17.54
CA VAL A 250 -12.45 -13.26 -16.85
C VAL A 250 -12.27 -14.44 -15.90
N HIS A 251 -11.12 -15.08 -15.96
CA HIS A 251 -10.74 -16.13 -15.01
C HIS A 251 -10.27 -15.51 -13.70
N LEU A 252 -10.83 -15.97 -12.59
CA LEU A 252 -10.48 -15.60 -11.22
C LEU A 252 -9.58 -16.66 -10.58
#